data_0a912afa342103b756424d0bc78b9592
#
_entry.id   0a912afa342103b756424d0bc78b9592
#
_cell.length_a   1.000
_cell.length_b   1.000
_cell.length_c   1.000
_cell.angle_alpha   90.00
_cell.angle_beta   90.00
_cell.angle_gamma   90.00
#
_symmetry.space_group_name_H-M   'P 1'
#
loop_
_entity.id
_entity.type
_entity.pdbx_description
1 polymer ?
#
loop_
_entity_poly.entity_id
_entity_poly.type
_entity_poly.pdbx_seq_one_letter_code
_entity_poly.pdbx_strand_id
1 'polypeptide(L)'
;MFITPSPVFDASVSGGADNLGNLPEWDLNDLYQGTDDPKIDQDLAWLESECAAFAADYEGKLAELNADDMLTCIQRNEKISTVAGRIMSFAGLRYYQLTTDGVRTKFLSDAQEKITVFTTPLVFFTLELNRLSENVLTTLFDANADLARYRPAIRRIRALEPYQLSDELEKFLHDLGAVGDAWEKLFDETIAGLTFDIEGQDLNIEATLNLLTEQDRSKREMAARELARVFGENIRTFARVHNTQAKEKDIIDRWRGMPTPQTGRHLSNDVEAEVVEALRNAVVAAYPKLSHRYYELKRKWLGLDKMQVWDRNAPLPMESDRIVDWDEARETVMSAYGAFDPRMADLAQPFFDKGWIDAPVKPGKAPGAFAHPTVTDAHPYIMLNYLGKPRDVMTLAHELGH
;
A
#
# COMPACT_ATOMS: atom_id res chain seq x y z
N MET A 1 -10.41 -39.06 -1.70
CA MET A 1 -9.67 -38.46 -0.62
C MET A 1 -10.58 -37.39 -0.05
N PHE A 2 -11.13 -37.59 1.13
CA PHE A 2 -12.20 -36.77 1.69
C PHE A 2 -11.59 -35.47 2.21
N ILE A 3 -12.05 -34.33 1.68
CA ILE A 3 -11.73 -33.00 2.21
C ILE A 3 -12.62 -32.82 3.45
N THR A 4 -12.02 -32.80 4.63
CA THR A 4 -12.71 -32.37 5.85
C THR A 4 -12.98 -30.88 5.76
N PRO A 5 -14.21 -30.40 6.06
CA PRO A 5 -14.47 -28.97 6.08
C PRO A 5 -13.63 -28.30 7.17
N SER A 6 -13.01 -27.17 6.82
CA SER A 6 -12.34 -26.29 7.78
C SER A 6 -13.29 -25.90 8.90
N PRO A 7 -12.82 -25.77 10.14
CA PRO A 7 -13.68 -25.35 11.24
C PRO A 7 -14.28 -23.98 10.94
N VAL A 8 -15.60 -23.90 11.03
CA VAL A 8 -16.33 -22.63 11.03
C VAL A 8 -15.88 -21.87 12.27
N PHE A 9 -15.11 -20.83 12.10
CA PHE A 9 -14.76 -19.92 13.19
C PHE A 9 -16.03 -19.22 13.65
N ASP A 10 -16.41 -19.48 14.90
CA ASP A 10 -17.50 -18.76 15.57
C ASP A 10 -17.07 -17.28 15.73
N ALA A 11 -17.84 -16.38 15.15
CA ALA A 11 -17.58 -14.93 15.12
C ALA A 11 -17.74 -14.24 16.49
N SER A 12 -17.72 -14.99 17.60
CA SER A 12 -18.02 -14.49 18.95
C SER A 12 -16.80 -14.06 19.78
N VAL A 13 -15.60 -13.96 19.21
CA VAL A 13 -14.44 -13.40 19.94
C VAL A 13 -14.23 -11.93 19.56
N SER A 14 -15.23 -11.08 19.87
CA SER A 14 -15.09 -9.63 19.89
C SER A 14 -14.74 -9.17 21.31
N GLY A 15 -13.51 -9.35 21.72
CA GLY A 15 -13.03 -8.68 22.93
C GLY A 15 -12.98 -7.16 22.68
N GLY A 16 -14.02 -6.43 23.15
CA GLY A 16 -14.05 -4.96 23.19
C GLY A 16 -14.85 -4.24 22.10
N ALA A 17 -15.53 -4.93 21.19
CA ALA A 17 -16.29 -4.28 20.11
C ALA A 17 -17.53 -3.48 20.60
N ASP A 18 -18.08 -3.81 21.77
CA ASP A 18 -19.34 -3.22 22.26
C ASP A 18 -19.24 -1.73 22.63
N ASN A 19 -18.02 -1.15 22.72
CA ASN A 19 -17.80 0.23 23.14
C ASN A 19 -17.23 1.15 22.04
N LEU A 20 -17.06 0.66 20.80
CA LEU A 20 -16.44 1.44 19.72
C LEU A 20 -17.45 2.19 18.84
N GLY A 21 -18.74 1.99 19.07
CA GLY A 21 -19.78 2.53 18.20
C GLY A 21 -19.90 1.75 16.88
N ASN A 22 -20.49 2.38 15.88
CA ASN A 22 -20.71 1.77 14.55
C ASN A 22 -19.52 2.03 13.65
N LEU A 23 -18.59 1.07 13.55
CA LEU A 23 -17.43 1.17 12.69
C LEU A 23 -17.84 0.99 11.21
N PRO A 24 -17.46 1.93 10.30
CA PRO A 24 -17.81 1.84 8.90
C PRO A 24 -17.02 0.74 8.18
N GLU A 25 -17.63 0.20 7.13
CA GLU A 25 -16.98 -0.66 6.14
C GLU A 25 -17.07 -0.03 4.75
N TRP A 26 -16.16 -0.44 3.84
CA TRP A 26 -16.16 0.10 2.49
C TRP A 26 -17.43 -0.19 1.72
N ASP A 27 -17.96 0.84 1.07
CA ASP A 27 -18.80 0.73 -0.11
C ASP A 27 -17.93 0.95 -1.36
N LEU A 28 -17.69 -0.12 -2.11
CA LEU A 28 -16.85 -0.10 -3.33
C LEU A 28 -17.67 0.09 -4.61
N ASN A 29 -18.96 0.40 -4.51
CA ASN A 29 -19.87 0.52 -5.65
C ASN A 29 -19.51 1.68 -6.61
N ASP A 30 -18.74 2.65 -6.14
CA ASP A 30 -18.19 3.72 -7.00
C ASP A 30 -17.13 3.20 -7.99
N LEU A 31 -16.56 2.00 -7.73
CA LEU A 31 -15.68 1.30 -8.67
C LEU A 31 -16.46 0.29 -9.50
N TYR A 32 -17.02 -0.76 -8.87
CA TYR A 32 -17.86 -1.80 -9.48
C TYR A 32 -18.85 -2.35 -8.45
N GLN A 33 -20.03 -2.82 -8.93
CA GLN A 33 -21.12 -3.29 -8.07
C GLN A 33 -20.85 -4.66 -7.41
N GLY A 34 -19.87 -5.41 -7.89
CA GLY A 34 -19.49 -6.72 -7.39
C GLY A 34 -18.46 -7.38 -8.29
N THR A 35 -18.00 -8.59 -7.94
CA THR A 35 -17.06 -9.35 -8.78
C THR A 35 -17.71 -9.92 -10.04
N ASP A 36 -19.02 -9.93 -10.08
CA ASP A 36 -19.88 -10.36 -11.20
C ASP A 36 -20.50 -9.17 -11.97
N ASP A 37 -20.03 -7.95 -11.70
CA ASP A 37 -20.46 -6.77 -12.45
C ASP A 37 -20.05 -6.93 -13.93
N PRO A 38 -21.03 -6.95 -14.86
CA PRO A 38 -20.74 -7.10 -16.30
C PRO A 38 -19.87 -5.97 -16.86
N LYS A 39 -19.75 -4.86 -16.15
CA LYS A 39 -18.85 -3.76 -16.53
C LYS A 39 -17.38 -4.19 -16.43
N ILE A 40 -17.01 -5.10 -15.52
CA ILE A 40 -15.64 -5.61 -15.43
C ILE A 40 -15.26 -6.34 -16.72
N ASP A 41 -16.13 -7.22 -17.24
CA ASP A 41 -15.87 -7.94 -18.48
C ASP A 41 -15.82 -6.99 -19.68
N GLN A 42 -16.67 -5.96 -19.72
CA GLN A 42 -16.64 -4.92 -20.75
C GLN A 42 -15.32 -4.13 -20.71
N ASP A 43 -14.89 -3.71 -19.53
CA ASP A 43 -13.64 -2.95 -19.34
C ASP A 43 -12.42 -3.82 -19.69
N LEU A 44 -12.42 -5.11 -19.35
CA LEU A 44 -11.36 -6.05 -19.74
C LEU A 44 -11.31 -6.25 -21.26
N ALA A 45 -12.45 -6.45 -21.93
CA ALA A 45 -12.52 -6.59 -23.39
C ALA A 45 -12.08 -5.29 -24.10
N TRP A 46 -12.46 -4.14 -23.54
CA TRP A 46 -12.00 -2.85 -24.06
C TRP A 46 -10.49 -2.71 -23.90
N LEU A 47 -9.90 -3.06 -22.72
CA LEU A 47 -8.45 -3.03 -22.50
C LEU A 47 -7.71 -3.89 -23.51
N GLU A 48 -8.13 -5.14 -23.72
CA GLU A 48 -7.50 -6.04 -24.68
C GLU A 48 -7.46 -5.44 -26.09
N SER A 49 -8.59 -4.92 -26.57
CA SER A 49 -8.70 -4.31 -27.89
C SER A 49 -7.95 -2.98 -28.01
N GLU A 50 -8.03 -2.11 -27.00
CA GLU A 50 -7.42 -0.78 -27.02
C GLU A 50 -5.89 -0.85 -26.87
N CYS A 51 -5.36 -1.75 -26.02
CA CYS A 51 -3.92 -1.96 -25.91
C CYS A 51 -3.31 -2.43 -27.24
N ALA A 52 -3.97 -3.37 -27.92
CA ALA A 52 -3.54 -3.84 -29.25
C ALA A 52 -3.62 -2.71 -30.30
N ALA A 53 -4.69 -1.93 -30.32
CA ALA A 53 -4.85 -0.79 -31.21
C ALA A 53 -3.81 0.31 -30.95
N PHE A 54 -3.56 0.62 -29.67
CA PHE A 54 -2.56 1.59 -29.25
C PHE A 54 -1.16 1.18 -29.74
N ALA A 55 -0.77 -0.07 -29.57
CA ALA A 55 0.49 -0.58 -30.05
C ALA A 55 0.60 -0.47 -31.59
N ALA A 56 -0.45 -0.90 -32.33
CA ALA A 56 -0.46 -0.81 -33.78
C ALA A 56 -0.36 0.65 -34.31
N ASP A 57 -0.95 1.60 -33.59
CA ASP A 57 -0.96 3.01 -33.97
C ASP A 57 0.40 3.70 -33.69
N TYR A 58 1.07 3.36 -32.58
CA TYR A 58 2.18 4.16 -32.04
C TYR A 58 3.53 3.45 -31.91
N GLU A 59 3.61 2.10 -31.85
CA GLU A 59 4.90 1.40 -31.70
C GLU A 59 5.85 1.74 -32.86
N GLY A 60 7.03 2.18 -32.52
CA GLY A 60 8.07 2.61 -33.47
C GLY A 60 7.89 4.03 -34.04
N LYS A 61 6.88 4.78 -33.59
CA LYS A 61 6.49 6.06 -34.22
C LYS A 61 6.54 7.29 -33.29
N LEU A 62 6.82 7.13 -31.99
CA LEU A 62 6.75 8.26 -31.04
C LEU A 62 7.65 9.44 -31.44
N ALA A 63 8.82 9.15 -32.05
CA ALA A 63 9.74 10.18 -32.50
C ALA A 63 9.25 11.01 -33.70
N GLU A 64 8.22 10.52 -34.41
CA GLU A 64 7.65 11.15 -35.59
C GLU A 64 6.41 11.99 -35.27
N LEU A 65 5.86 11.88 -34.07
CA LEU A 65 4.64 12.56 -33.65
C LEU A 65 4.88 14.06 -33.52
N ASN A 66 3.93 14.86 -34.03
CA ASN A 66 3.82 16.26 -33.67
C ASN A 66 3.28 16.44 -32.25
N ALA A 67 3.22 17.67 -31.76
CA ALA A 67 2.82 17.93 -30.36
C ALA A 67 1.38 17.54 -30.04
N ASP A 68 0.43 17.73 -30.97
CA ASP A 68 -0.97 17.38 -30.76
C ASP A 68 -1.19 15.86 -30.80
N ASP A 69 -0.51 15.17 -31.70
CA ASP A 69 -0.55 13.71 -31.78
C ASP A 69 0.12 13.06 -30.56
N MET A 70 1.25 13.65 -30.06
CA MET A 70 1.89 13.20 -28.83
C MET A 70 0.98 13.39 -27.61
N LEU A 71 0.28 14.52 -27.51
CA LEU A 71 -0.71 14.74 -26.45
C LEU A 71 -1.83 13.68 -26.51
N THR A 72 -2.36 13.42 -27.71
CA THR A 72 -3.39 12.40 -27.93
C THR A 72 -2.89 11.00 -27.52
N CYS A 73 -1.67 10.65 -27.88
CA CYS A 73 -1.03 9.40 -27.51
C CYS A 73 -0.93 9.25 -25.98
N ILE A 74 -0.43 10.26 -25.27
CA ILE A 74 -0.32 10.26 -23.80
C ILE A 74 -1.72 10.12 -23.16
N GLN A 75 -2.71 10.86 -23.61
CA GLN A 75 -4.07 10.81 -23.06
C GLN A 75 -4.74 9.44 -23.27
N ARG A 76 -4.50 8.79 -24.42
CA ARG A 76 -4.96 7.40 -24.64
C ARG A 76 -4.30 6.43 -23.66
N ASN A 77 -2.98 6.55 -23.46
CA ASN A 77 -2.26 5.73 -22.48
C ASN A 77 -2.77 5.96 -21.04
N GLU A 78 -3.08 7.20 -20.66
CA GLU A 78 -3.69 7.52 -19.37
C GLU A 78 -5.05 6.86 -19.20
N LYS A 79 -5.90 6.87 -20.25
CA LYS A 79 -7.19 6.21 -20.20
C LYS A 79 -7.06 4.69 -20.01
N ILE A 80 -6.14 4.06 -20.74
CA ILE A 80 -5.82 2.62 -20.54
C ILE A 80 -5.41 2.37 -19.08
N SER A 81 -4.48 3.18 -18.57
CA SER A 81 -4.00 3.08 -17.19
C SER A 81 -5.12 3.29 -16.16
N THR A 82 -6.05 4.21 -16.41
CA THR A 82 -7.21 4.47 -15.54
C THR A 82 -8.16 3.28 -15.49
N VAL A 83 -8.49 2.67 -16.64
CA VAL A 83 -9.40 1.51 -16.66
C VAL A 83 -8.75 0.29 -16.01
N ALA A 84 -7.49 0.00 -16.34
CA ALA A 84 -6.72 -1.07 -15.71
C ALA A 84 -6.59 -0.86 -14.19
N GLY A 85 -6.24 0.36 -13.77
CA GLY A 85 -6.09 0.74 -12.37
C GLY A 85 -7.41 0.65 -11.59
N ARG A 86 -8.57 0.94 -12.20
CA ARG A 86 -9.89 0.80 -11.57
C ARG A 86 -10.19 -0.66 -11.24
N ILE A 87 -9.94 -1.58 -12.17
CA ILE A 87 -10.14 -3.02 -11.95
C ILE A 87 -9.20 -3.52 -10.85
N MET A 88 -7.92 -3.14 -10.92
CA MET A 88 -6.92 -3.55 -9.93
C MET A 88 -7.20 -2.98 -8.54
N SER A 89 -7.65 -1.71 -8.45
CA SER A 89 -8.04 -1.11 -7.17
C SER A 89 -9.22 -1.83 -6.54
N PHE A 90 -10.26 -2.12 -7.32
CA PHE A 90 -11.42 -2.88 -6.83
C PHE A 90 -11.02 -4.28 -6.35
N ALA A 91 -10.23 -5.00 -7.14
CA ALA A 91 -9.77 -6.34 -6.80
C ALA A 91 -8.89 -6.34 -5.53
N GLY A 92 -7.94 -5.40 -5.44
CA GLY A 92 -7.05 -5.23 -4.29
C GLY A 92 -7.79 -4.85 -3.01
N LEU A 93 -8.67 -3.86 -3.06
CA LEU A 93 -9.46 -3.45 -1.90
C LEU A 93 -10.33 -4.59 -1.35
N ARG A 94 -10.97 -5.38 -2.23
CA ARG A 94 -11.70 -6.57 -1.81
C ARG A 94 -10.80 -7.64 -1.18
N TYR A 95 -9.62 -7.85 -1.74
CA TYR A 95 -8.62 -8.77 -1.19
C TYR A 95 -8.17 -8.34 0.20
N TYR A 96 -7.84 -7.07 0.42
CA TYR A 96 -7.38 -6.56 1.72
C TYR A 96 -8.43 -6.65 2.82
N GLN A 97 -9.72 -6.62 2.50
CA GLN A 97 -10.78 -6.86 3.48
C GLN A 97 -10.76 -8.29 4.05
N LEU A 98 -10.29 -9.27 3.26
CA LEU A 98 -10.24 -10.69 3.67
C LEU A 98 -9.23 -11.45 2.79
N THR A 99 -7.96 -11.37 3.15
CA THR A 99 -6.85 -11.96 2.39
C THR A 99 -6.86 -13.48 2.36
N THR A 100 -7.54 -14.11 3.33
CA THR A 100 -7.69 -15.57 3.44
C THR A 100 -8.85 -16.14 2.62
N ASP A 101 -9.63 -15.29 1.93
CA ASP A 101 -10.73 -15.73 1.07
C ASP A 101 -10.22 -16.12 -0.32
N GLY A 102 -10.27 -17.43 -0.64
CA GLY A 102 -9.79 -17.96 -1.92
C GLY A 102 -10.52 -17.40 -3.15
N VAL A 103 -11.77 -16.93 -3.03
CA VAL A 103 -12.51 -16.33 -4.16
C VAL A 103 -11.95 -14.92 -4.45
N ARG A 104 -11.70 -14.12 -3.41
CA ARG A 104 -11.12 -12.78 -3.55
C ARG A 104 -9.68 -12.84 -4.05
N THR A 105 -8.86 -13.74 -3.50
CA THR A 105 -7.49 -13.99 -3.95
C THR A 105 -7.46 -14.40 -5.43
N LYS A 106 -8.35 -15.32 -5.82
CA LYS A 106 -8.45 -15.75 -7.22
C LYS A 106 -8.86 -14.59 -8.15
N PHE A 107 -9.85 -13.80 -7.75
CA PHE A 107 -10.30 -12.65 -8.55
C PHE A 107 -9.18 -11.63 -8.77
N LEU A 108 -8.42 -11.29 -7.72
CA LEU A 108 -7.26 -10.39 -7.82
C LEU A 108 -6.20 -10.96 -8.76
N SER A 109 -5.88 -12.26 -8.62
CA SER A 109 -4.86 -12.92 -9.45
C SER A 109 -5.27 -13.02 -10.92
N ASP A 110 -6.54 -13.38 -11.20
CA ASP A 110 -7.08 -13.46 -12.57
C ASP A 110 -7.08 -12.07 -13.24
N ALA A 111 -7.46 -11.01 -12.49
CA ALA A 111 -7.44 -9.63 -13.00
C ALA A 111 -6.00 -9.18 -13.32
N GLN A 112 -5.07 -9.45 -12.41
CA GLN A 112 -3.65 -9.11 -12.59
C GLN A 112 -3.04 -9.82 -13.80
N GLU A 113 -3.29 -11.13 -13.96
CA GLU A 113 -2.80 -11.90 -15.11
C GLU A 113 -3.32 -11.33 -16.44
N LYS A 114 -4.63 -11.11 -16.55
CA LYS A 114 -5.25 -10.56 -17.77
C LYS A 114 -4.69 -9.17 -18.10
N ILE A 115 -4.64 -8.27 -17.11
CA ILE A 115 -4.14 -6.90 -17.34
C ILE A 115 -2.67 -6.92 -17.73
N THR A 116 -1.84 -7.74 -17.09
CA THR A 116 -0.44 -7.90 -17.48
C THR A 116 -0.30 -8.32 -18.94
N VAL A 117 -1.04 -9.37 -19.37
CA VAL A 117 -1.02 -9.80 -20.77
C VAL A 117 -1.46 -8.71 -21.73
N PHE A 118 -2.55 -7.98 -21.40
CA PHE A 118 -3.06 -6.91 -22.27
C PHE A 118 -2.12 -5.71 -22.35
N THR A 119 -1.40 -5.38 -21.28
CA THR A 119 -0.52 -4.21 -21.21
C THR A 119 0.92 -4.48 -21.67
N THR A 120 1.35 -5.75 -21.78
CA THR A 120 2.68 -6.09 -22.29
C THR A 120 3.02 -5.44 -23.64
N PRO A 121 2.09 -5.37 -24.64
CA PRO A 121 2.35 -4.63 -25.86
C PRO A 121 2.64 -3.13 -25.67
N LEU A 122 2.26 -2.53 -24.53
CA LEU A 122 2.44 -1.09 -24.29
C LEU A 122 3.81 -0.74 -23.71
N VAL A 123 4.63 -1.72 -23.36
CA VAL A 123 5.98 -1.51 -22.79
C VAL A 123 6.83 -0.59 -23.69
N PHE A 124 6.64 -0.64 -25.02
CA PHE A 124 7.32 0.23 -25.98
C PHE A 124 7.15 1.72 -25.67
N PHE A 125 5.97 2.12 -25.16
CA PHE A 125 5.64 3.54 -24.95
C PHE A 125 6.66 4.23 -24.02
N THR A 126 6.93 3.63 -22.87
CA THR A 126 7.95 4.14 -21.94
C THR A 126 9.35 4.07 -22.55
N LEU A 127 9.67 3.01 -23.26
CA LEU A 127 10.99 2.78 -23.84
C LEU A 127 11.29 3.78 -24.96
N GLU A 128 10.35 4.04 -25.85
CA GLU A 128 10.50 5.02 -26.92
C GLU A 128 10.49 6.46 -26.37
N LEU A 129 9.63 6.76 -25.39
CA LEU A 129 9.62 8.06 -24.73
C LEU A 129 10.97 8.38 -24.09
N ASN A 130 11.65 7.40 -23.50
CA ASN A 130 12.98 7.53 -22.93
C ASN A 130 14.04 7.83 -24.00
N ARG A 131 13.88 7.33 -25.24
CA ARG A 131 14.82 7.55 -26.36
C ARG A 131 14.66 8.89 -27.04
N LEU A 132 13.58 9.65 -26.78
CA LEU A 132 13.43 10.98 -27.37
C LEU A 132 14.51 11.91 -26.84
N SER A 133 15.14 12.67 -27.75
CA SER A 133 16.14 13.66 -27.33
C SER A 133 15.48 14.84 -26.61
N GLU A 134 16.25 15.51 -25.74
CA GLU A 134 15.79 16.72 -25.04
C GLU A 134 15.32 17.83 -25.99
N ASN A 135 15.99 17.96 -27.17
CA ASN A 135 15.61 18.94 -28.18
C ASN A 135 14.22 18.65 -28.77
N VAL A 136 13.92 17.36 -29.04
CA VAL A 136 12.59 16.92 -29.54
C VAL A 136 11.55 17.24 -28.51
N LEU A 137 11.75 16.82 -27.25
CA LEU A 137 10.79 17.07 -26.16
C LEU A 137 10.56 18.56 -25.92
N THR A 138 11.63 19.37 -25.93
CA THR A 138 11.49 20.82 -25.77
C THR A 138 10.66 21.42 -26.90
N THR A 139 10.92 21.02 -28.14
CA THR A 139 10.14 21.49 -29.32
C THR A 139 8.67 21.12 -29.20
N LEU A 140 8.36 19.87 -28.77
CA LEU A 140 6.99 19.40 -28.56
C LEU A 140 6.28 20.19 -27.45
N PHE A 141 6.94 20.42 -26.31
CA PHE A 141 6.38 21.19 -25.20
C PHE A 141 6.16 22.67 -25.52
N ASP A 142 7.06 23.27 -26.31
CA ASP A 142 6.91 24.67 -26.71
C ASP A 142 5.77 24.85 -27.74
N ALA A 143 5.45 23.80 -28.51
CA ALA A 143 4.39 23.81 -29.50
C ALA A 143 2.98 23.61 -28.93
N ASN A 144 2.84 22.94 -27.77
CA ASN A 144 1.54 22.64 -27.16
C ASN A 144 1.58 22.80 -25.63
N ALA A 145 0.82 23.76 -25.10
CA ALA A 145 0.80 24.11 -23.67
C ALA A 145 0.19 22.99 -22.80
N ASP A 146 -0.79 22.24 -23.31
CA ASP A 146 -1.38 21.11 -22.56
C ASP A 146 -0.40 19.94 -22.49
N LEU A 147 0.35 19.67 -23.55
CA LEU A 147 1.45 18.70 -23.54
C LEU A 147 2.55 19.13 -22.54
N ALA A 148 2.88 20.41 -22.45
CA ALA A 148 3.88 20.93 -21.54
C ALA A 148 3.55 20.64 -20.06
N ARG A 149 2.30 20.46 -19.69
CA ARG A 149 1.87 20.06 -18.35
C ARG A 149 2.37 18.65 -17.96
N TYR A 150 2.63 17.79 -18.93
CA TYR A 150 3.19 16.44 -18.71
C TYR A 150 4.70 16.42 -18.50
N ARG A 151 5.40 17.56 -18.67
CA ARG A 151 6.87 17.66 -18.49
C ARG A 151 7.38 17.01 -17.18
N PRO A 152 6.77 17.24 -16.00
CA PRO A 152 7.23 16.60 -14.77
C PRO A 152 7.07 15.07 -14.78
N ALA A 153 5.95 14.56 -15.32
CA ALA A 153 5.69 13.13 -15.41
C ALA A 153 6.68 12.45 -16.39
N ILE A 154 6.88 13.05 -17.57
CA ILE A 154 7.84 12.57 -18.58
C ILE A 154 9.27 12.59 -18.02
N ARG A 155 9.68 13.65 -17.31
CA ARG A 155 10.98 13.70 -16.63
C ARG A 155 11.18 12.53 -15.68
N ARG A 156 10.15 12.21 -14.89
CA ARG A 156 10.20 11.11 -13.92
C ARG A 156 10.31 9.74 -14.60
N ILE A 157 9.58 9.52 -15.69
CA ILE A 157 9.71 8.31 -16.52
C ILE A 157 11.15 8.21 -17.07
N ARG A 158 11.66 9.28 -17.65
CA ARG A 158 13.00 9.33 -18.26
C ARG A 158 14.16 9.21 -17.27
N ALA A 159 13.93 9.40 -15.98
CA ALA A 159 14.95 9.17 -14.97
C ALA A 159 15.44 7.70 -14.92
N LEU A 160 14.67 6.77 -15.45
CA LEU A 160 15.04 5.36 -15.60
C LEU A 160 15.81 5.03 -16.88
N GLU A 161 15.92 5.96 -17.84
CA GLU A 161 16.58 5.74 -19.14
C GLU A 161 18.00 5.15 -19.02
N PRO A 162 18.90 5.62 -18.12
CA PRO A 162 20.25 5.07 -17.99
C PRO A 162 20.29 3.59 -17.53
N TYR A 163 19.18 3.09 -16.98
CA TYR A 163 19.03 1.75 -16.42
C TYR A 163 18.08 0.86 -17.24
N GLN A 164 17.67 1.34 -18.40
CA GLN A 164 16.79 0.62 -19.30
C GLN A 164 17.55 -0.54 -19.98
N LEU A 165 16.89 -1.69 -20.07
CA LEU A 165 17.37 -2.87 -20.76
C LEU A 165 16.95 -2.86 -22.24
N SER A 166 17.21 -3.94 -22.98
CA SER A 166 16.65 -4.12 -24.32
C SER A 166 15.12 -4.32 -24.24
N ASP A 167 14.44 -3.99 -25.33
CA ASP A 167 12.96 -4.06 -25.39
C ASP A 167 12.42 -5.46 -25.08
N GLU A 168 13.12 -6.49 -25.55
CA GLU A 168 12.74 -7.89 -25.26
C GLU A 168 12.88 -8.21 -23.78
N LEU A 169 13.94 -7.71 -23.12
CA LEU A 169 14.14 -7.94 -21.69
C LEU A 169 13.16 -7.12 -20.85
N GLU A 170 12.81 -5.90 -21.24
CA GLU A 170 11.81 -5.12 -20.54
C GLU A 170 10.42 -5.77 -20.66
N LYS A 171 10.03 -6.26 -21.85
CA LYS A 171 8.80 -7.02 -22.04
C LYS A 171 8.79 -8.32 -21.18
N PHE A 172 9.91 -9.05 -21.18
CA PHE A 172 10.06 -10.25 -20.35
C PHE A 172 9.94 -9.95 -18.86
N LEU A 173 10.57 -8.88 -18.36
CA LEU A 173 10.45 -8.49 -16.95
C LEU A 173 9.04 -8.01 -16.59
N HIS A 174 8.35 -7.35 -17.52
CA HIS A 174 6.95 -6.99 -17.32
C HIS A 174 6.07 -8.22 -17.12
N ASP A 175 6.19 -9.23 -17.99
CA ASP A 175 5.44 -10.49 -17.85
C ASP A 175 5.81 -11.25 -16.57
N LEU A 176 7.09 -11.17 -16.15
CA LEU A 176 7.57 -11.85 -14.95
C LEU A 176 7.09 -11.18 -13.64
N GLY A 177 6.64 -9.94 -13.70
CA GLY A 177 6.20 -9.18 -12.52
C GLY A 177 5.17 -9.91 -11.66
N ALA A 178 4.19 -10.56 -12.30
CA ALA A 178 3.17 -11.33 -11.60
C ALA A 178 3.73 -12.50 -10.73
N VAL A 179 4.90 -13.03 -11.10
CA VAL A 179 5.59 -14.08 -10.31
C VAL A 179 6.26 -13.49 -9.08
N GLY A 180 6.83 -12.28 -9.19
CA GLY A 180 7.40 -11.54 -8.06
C GLY A 180 6.34 -11.21 -7.01
N ASP A 181 5.20 -10.70 -7.44
CA ASP A 181 4.07 -10.32 -6.57
C ASP A 181 3.48 -11.51 -5.80
N ALA A 182 3.64 -12.75 -6.30
CA ALA A 182 3.19 -13.95 -5.59
C ALA A 182 3.89 -14.15 -4.23
N TRP A 183 5.12 -13.68 -4.08
CA TRP A 183 5.86 -13.76 -2.81
C TRP A 183 5.30 -12.77 -1.77
N GLU A 184 4.85 -11.60 -2.19
CA GLU A 184 4.19 -10.63 -1.31
C GLU A 184 2.84 -11.18 -0.85
N LYS A 185 2.03 -11.71 -1.76
CA LYS A 185 0.76 -12.38 -1.42
C LYS A 185 0.96 -13.53 -0.44
N LEU A 186 1.98 -14.38 -0.65
CA LEU A 186 2.30 -15.46 0.29
C LEU A 186 2.64 -14.93 1.69
N PHE A 187 3.37 -13.82 1.78
CA PHE A 187 3.66 -13.18 3.06
C PHE A 187 2.38 -12.66 3.74
N ASP A 188 1.56 -11.92 3.00
CA ASP A 188 0.33 -11.31 3.51
C ASP A 188 -0.67 -12.37 4.00
N GLU A 189 -0.90 -13.40 3.19
CA GLU A 189 -1.78 -14.53 3.56
C GLU A 189 -1.24 -15.29 4.78
N THR A 190 0.08 -15.50 4.85
CA THR A 190 0.71 -16.16 6.00
C THR A 190 0.49 -15.33 7.26
N ILE A 191 0.81 -14.03 7.25
CA ILE A 191 0.65 -13.14 8.41
C ILE A 191 -0.81 -13.04 8.84
N ALA A 192 -1.73 -12.85 7.90
CA ALA A 192 -3.15 -12.71 8.20
C ALA A 192 -3.79 -14.01 8.74
N GLY A 193 -3.22 -15.16 8.39
CA GLY A 193 -3.67 -16.47 8.86
C GLY A 193 -3.07 -16.90 10.21
N LEU A 194 -2.08 -16.17 10.76
CA LEU A 194 -1.48 -16.52 12.05
C LEU A 194 -2.45 -16.27 13.21
N THR A 195 -2.42 -17.18 14.18
CA THR A 195 -3.11 -17.04 15.46
C THR A 195 -2.09 -17.08 16.61
N PHE A 196 -2.40 -16.35 17.66
CA PHE A 196 -1.56 -16.15 18.83
C PHE A 196 -2.36 -16.53 20.08
N ASP A 197 -1.90 -17.55 20.81
CA ASP A 197 -2.57 -18.01 22.03
C ASP A 197 -2.22 -17.08 23.22
N ILE A 198 -3.19 -16.32 23.64
CA ILE A 198 -3.09 -15.45 24.81
C ILE A 198 -4.09 -15.93 25.87
N GLU A 199 -3.58 -16.56 26.93
CA GLU A 199 -4.40 -17.10 28.04
C GLU A 199 -5.50 -18.08 27.59
N GLY A 200 -5.23 -18.89 26.54
CA GLY A 200 -6.17 -19.86 25.99
C GLY A 200 -7.17 -19.26 24.99
N GLN A 201 -6.93 -18.02 24.55
CA GLN A 201 -7.69 -17.36 23.47
C GLN A 201 -6.81 -17.15 22.23
N ASP A 202 -7.30 -17.61 21.09
CA ASP A 202 -6.66 -17.38 19.81
C ASP A 202 -6.94 -15.96 19.31
N LEU A 203 -5.93 -15.11 19.29
CA LEU A 203 -5.99 -13.74 18.78
C LEU A 203 -5.35 -13.65 17.39
N ASN A 204 -5.83 -12.72 16.56
CA ASN A 204 -5.13 -12.32 15.35
C ASN A 204 -3.95 -11.40 15.67
N ILE A 205 -3.13 -11.08 14.64
CA ILE A 205 -1.94 -10.26 14.80
C ILE A 205 -2.24 -8.87 15.38
N GLU A 206 -3.30 -8.18 14.91
CA GLU A 206 -3.63 -6.81 15.36
C GLU A 206 -4.05 -6.78 16.84
N ALA A 207 -4.92 -7.70 17.25
CA ALA A 207 -5.33 -7.83 18.64
C ALA A 207 -4.12 -8.13 19.54
N THR A 208 -3.19 -8.99 19.08
CA THR A 208 -1.98 -9.33 19.84
C THR A 208 -1.01 -8.15 19.93
N LEU A 209 -0.80 -7.43 18.84
CA LEU A 209 0.03 -6.21 18.81
C LEU A 209 -0.54 -5.12 19.72
N ASN A 210 -1.87 -5.00 19.79
CA ASN A 210 -2.54 -4.07 20.67
C ASN A 210 -2.21 -4.31 22.15
N LEU A 211 -2.02 -5.57 22.57
CA LEU A 211 -1.60 -5.91 23.93
C LEU A 211 -0.23 -5.35 24.32
N LEU A 212 0.64 -5.04 23.33
CA LEU A 212 1.91 -4.37 23.59
C LEU A 212 1.77 -2.92 24.07
N THR A 213 0.55 -2.38 24.01
CA THR A 213 0.21 -1.02 24.46
C THR A 213 -0.62 -1.02 25.76
N GLU A 214 -0.75 -2.17 26.43
CA GLU A 214 -1.48 -2.28 27.70
C GLU A 214 -0.68 -1.67 28.87
N GLN A 215 -1.41 -1.17 29.90
CA GLN A 215 -0.79 -0.68 31.13
C GLN A 215 -0.09 -1.83 31.88
N ASP A 216 -0.69 -3.01 31.90
CA ASP A 216 -0.14 -4.20 32.54
C ASP A 216 1.10 -4.73 31.79
N ARG A 217 2.26 -4.63 32.44
CA ARG A 217 3.53 -5.10 31.90
C ARG A 217 3.55 -6.60 31.59
N SER A 218 2.85 -7.42 32.41
CA SER A 218 2.80 -8.87 32.23
C SER A 218 2.04 -9.24 30.96
N LYS A 219 0.98 -8.52 30.63
CA LYS A 219 0.26 -8.69 29.34
C LYS A 219 1.14 -8.32 28.14
N ARG A 220 1.88 -7.21 28.24
CA ARG A 220 2.82 -6.81 27.18
C ARG A 220 3.93 -7.86 26.97
N GLU A 221 4.50 -8.37 28.07
CA GLU A 221 5.52 -9.42 28.00
C GLU A 221 4.97 -10.71 27.38
N MET A 222 3.79 -11.14 27.79
CA MET A 222 3.12 -12.34 27.27
C MET A 222 2.89 -12.19 25.75
N ALA A 223 2.29 -11.09 25.31
CA ALA A 223 2.07 -10.81 23.89
C ALA A 223 3.39 -10.81 23.09
N ALA A 224 4.44 -10.14 23.60
CA ALA A 224 5.74 -10.10 22.93
C ALA A 224 6.38 -11.48 22.79
N ARG A 225 6.26 -12.33 23.83
CA ARG A 225 6.79 -13.69 23.82
C ARG A 225 6.04 -14.59 22.86
N GLU A 226 4.70 -14.45 22.82
CA GLU A 226 3.86 -15.22 21.92
C GLU A 226 4.09 -14.82 20.45
N LEU A 227 4.18 -13.52 20.15
CA LEU A 227 4.60 -13.03 18.84
C LEU A 227 5.95 -13.64 18.41
N ALA A 228 6.94 -13.62 19.32
CA ALA A 228 8.27 -14.18 19.05
C ALA A 228 8.20 -15.70 18.81
N ARG A 229 7.37 -16.44 19.55
CA ARG A 229 7.19 -17.89 19.39
C ARG A 229 6.57 -18.20 18.02
N VAL A 230 5.43 -17.62 17.69
CA VAL A 230 4.69 -17.89 16.46
C VAL A 230 5.49 -17.46 15.21
N PHE A 231 6.11 -16.27 15.24
CA PHE A 231 7.01 -15.86 14.16
C PHE A 231 8.24 -16.75 14.04
N GLY A 232 8.79 -17.22 15.17
CA GLY A 232 9.90 -18.18 15.19
C GLY A 232 9.55 -19.52 14.55
N GLU A 233 8.34 -20.02 14.76
CA GLU A 233 7.85 -21.25 14.11
C GLU A 233 7.69 -21.08 12.59
N ASN A 234 7.35 -19.87 12.11
CA ASN A 234 7.18 -19.53 10.70
C ASN A 234 8.45 -18.90 10.06
N ILE A 235 9.55 -18.79 10.78
CA ILE A 235 10.76 -18.08 10.33
C ILE A 235 11.30 -18.60 9.00
N ARG A 236 11.14 -19.89 8.70
CA ARG A 236 11.60 -20.50 7.44
C ARG A 236 10.84 -19.93 6.24
N THR A 237 9.53 -19.74 6.37
CA THR A 237 8.69 -19.14 5.33
C THR A 237 9.08 -17.69 5.12
N PHE A 238 9.12 -16.89 6.18
CA PHE A 238 9.49 -15.48 6.10
C PHE A 238 10.90 -15.26 5.54
N ALA A 239 11.87 -16.05 6.00
CA ALA A 239 13.23 -15.99 5.46
C ALA A 239 13.29 -16.41 3.99
N ARG A 240 12.48 -17.37 3.55
CA ARG A 240 12.41 -17.78 2.14
C ARG A 240 11.86 -16.65 1.28
N VAL A 241 10.72 -16.05 1.66
CA VAL A 241 10.11 -14.92 0.96
C VAL A 241 11.12 -13.78 0.84
N HIS A 242 11.64 -13.30 1.97
CA HIS A 242 12.57 -12.18 2.01
C HIS A 242 13.84 -12.43 1.16
N ASN A 243 14.47 -13.60 1.31
CA ASN A 243 15.68 -13.92 0.57
C ASN A 243 15.42 -14.06 -0.94
N THR A 244 14.23 -14.53 -1.34
CA THR A 244 13.88 -14.66 -2.77
C THR A 244 13.69 -13.28 -3.38
N GLN A 245 12.92 -12.39 -2.76
CA GLN A 245 12.73 -11.01 -3.22
C GLN A 245 14.05 -10.22 -3.24
N ALA A 246 14.87 -10.34 -2.19
CA ALA A 246 16.20 -9.71 -2.16
C ALA A 246 17.11 -10.24 -3.30
N LYS A 247 17.00 -11.55 -3.62
CA LYS A 247 17.79 -12.14 -4.71
C LYS A 247 17.30 -11.72 -6.08
N GLU A 248 15.99 -11.64 -6.28
CA GLU A 248 15.40 -11.12 -7.50
C GLU A 248 15.84 -9.66 -7.74
N LYS A 249 15.71 -8.82 -6.72
CA LYS A 249 16.18 -7.43 -6.79
C LYS A 249 17.67 -7.35 -7.11
N ASP A 250 18.54 -8.13 -6.47
CA ASP A 250 19.99 -8.18 -6.78
C ASP A 250 20.25 -8.53 -8.24
N ILE A 251 19.49 -9.48 -8.81
CA ILE A 251 19.64 -9.87 -10.20
C ILE A 251 19.24 -8.70 -11.12
N ILE A 252 18.05 -8.13 -10.91
CA ILE A 252 17.52 -7.02 -11.72
C ILE A 252 18.46 -5.80 -11.64
N ASP A 253 18.87 -5.41 -10.43
CA ASP A 253 19.78 -4.26 -10.23
C ASP A 253 21.11 -4.44 -10.97
N ARG A 254 21.70 -5.65 -10.95
CA ARG A 254 22.94 -5.94 -11.68
C ARG A 254 22.76 -5.89 -13.19
N TRP A 255 21.64 -6.43 -13.71
CA TRP A 255 21.34 -6.37 -15.13
C TRP A 255 21.13 -4.93 -15.60
N ARG A 256 20.46 -4.11 -14.80
CA ARG A 256 20.23 -2.68 -15.06
C ARG A 256 21.46 -1.80 -14.83
N GLY A 257 22.51 -2.32 -14.20
CA GLY A 257 23.70 -1.54 -13.84
C GLY A 257 23.45 -0.50 -12.76
N MET A 258 22.48 -0.73 -11.87
CA MET A 258 22.20 0.19 -10.77
C MET A 258 23.37 0.27 -9.79
N PRO A 259 23.87 1.48 -9.44
CA PRO A 259 25.08 1.64 -8.63
C PRO A 259 24.88 1.20 -7.17
N THR A 260 23.68 1.29 -6.64
CA THR A 260 23.34 0.89 -5.26
C THR A 260 21.97 0.21 -5.20
N PRO A 261 21.69 -0.64 -4.20
CA PRO A 261 20.36 -1.23 -4.02
C PRO A 261 19.24 -0.19 -3.81
N GLN A 262 19.58 1.00 -3.35
CA GLN A 262 18.63 2.10 -3.11
C GLN A 262 18.29 2.91 -4.37
N THR A 263 19.11 2.82 -5.42
CA THR A 263 18.98 3.65 -6.61
C THR A 263 17.57 3.60 -7.22
N GLY A 264 17.01 2.40 -7.41
CA GLY A 264 15.64 2.26 -7.93
C GLY A 264 14.59 2.95 -7.03
N ARG A 265 14.75 2.89 -5.70
CA ARG A 265 13.86 3.56 -4.76
C ARG A 265 14.01 5.08 -4.81
N HIS A 266 15.23 5.60 -4.94
CA HIS A 266 15.45 7.05 -5.08
C HIS A 266 14.79 7.58 -6.35
N LEU A 267 14.94 6.87 -7.47
CA LEU A 267 14.29 7.24 -8.74
C LEU A 267 12.77 7.20 -8.64
N SER A 268 12.19 6.15 -8.04
CA SER A 268 10.74 6.06 -7.88
C SER A 268 10.15 7.11 -6.94
N ASN A 269 10.95 7.58 -5.96
CA ASN A 269 10.55 8.64 -5.02
C ASN A 269 10.88 10.05 -5.55
N ASP A 270 11.47 10.17 -6.76
CA ASP A 270 11.92 11.46 -7.35
C ASP A 270 12.80 12.27 -6.37
N VAL A 271 13.78 11.59 -5.74
CA VAL A 271 14.66 12.16 -4.72
C VAL A 271 16.13 11.80 -5.01
N GLU A 272 17.03 12.75 -4.80
CA GLU A 272 18.47 12.55 -4.95
C GLU A 272 19.05 11.76 -3.77
N ALA A 273 20.07 10.92 -4.02
CA ALA A 273 20.74 10.11 -3.01
C ALA A 273 21.33 10.94 -1.88
N GLU A 274 21.87 12.12 -2.19
CA GLU A 274 22.47 13.06 -1.24
C GLU A 274 21.44 13.59 -0.22
N VAL A 275 20.19 13.81 -0.64
CA VAL A 275 19.08 14.24 0.23
C VAL A 275 18.75 13.15 1.23
N VAL A 276 18.68 11.89 0.77
CA VAL A 276 18.41 10.73 1.61
C VAL A 276 19.54 10.52 2.62
N GLU A 277 20.80 10.61 2.18
CA GLU A 277 21.96 10.51 3.06
C GLU A 277 22.02 11.66 4.08
N ALA A 278 21.70 12.88 3.69
CA ALA A 278 21.62 14.02 4.61
C ALA A 278 20.55 13.79 5.69
N LEU A 279 19.36 13.31 5.29
CA LEU A 279 18.30 12.95 6.23
C LEU A 279 18.75 11.85 7.19
N ARG A 280 19.32 10.74 6.66
CA ARG A 280 19.84 9.65 7.48
C ARG A 280 20.87 10.13 8.51
N ASN A 281 21.81 10.95 8.07
CA ASN A 281 22.86 11.46 8.93
C ASN A 281 22.31 12.38 10.02
N ALA A 282 21.36 13.25 9.69
CA ALA A 282 20.69 14.12 10.66
C ALA A 282 19.89 13.32 11.70
N VAL A 283 19.15 12.32 11.28
CA VAL A 283 18.37 11.43 12.16
C VAL A 283 19.29 10.64 13.10
N VAL A 284 20.35 10.01 12.58
CA VAL A 284 21.31 9.23 13.39
C VAL A 284 22.01 10.14 14.40
N ALA A 285 22.42 11.35 13.99
CA ALA A 285 23.05 12.32 14.91
C ALA A 285 22.09 12.81 16.01
N ALA A 286 20.78 12.79 15.74
CA ALA A 286 19.76 13.19 16.69
C ALA A 286 19.42 12.09 17.74
N TYR A 287 19.69 10.81 17.49
CA TYR A 287 19.34 9.70 18.37
C TYR A 287 19.74 9.92 19.85
N PRO A 288 20.99 10.31 20.18
CA PRO A 288 21.37 10.51 21.59
C PRO A 288 20.56 11.62 22.28
N LYS A 289 20.16 12.67 21.53
CA LYS A 289 19.46 13.83 22.06
C LYS A 289 17.95 13.63 22.15
N LEU A 290 17.38 12.79 21.30
CA LEU A 290 15.93 12.57 21.17
C LEU A 290 15.55 11.17 21.68
N SER A 291 15.67 10.13 20.85
CA SER A 291 15.12 8.80 21.15
C SER A 291 15.78 8.13 22.35
N HIS A 292 17.12 8.18 22.47
CA HIS A 292 17.80 7.56 23.62
C HIS A 292 17.43 8.30 24.92
N ARG A 293 17.38 9.63 24.87
CA ARG A 293 16.94 10.44 26.00
C ARG A 293 15.49 10.17 26.37
N TYR A 294 14.61 10.05 25.39
CA TYR A 294 13.19 9.74 25.61
C TYR A 294 13.03 8.39 26.30
N TYR A 295 13.67 7.34 25.82
CA TYR A 295 13.56 6.01 26.42
C TYR A 295 14.17 5.96 27.83
N GLU A 296 15.22 6.68 28.11
CA GLU A 296 15.75 6.79 29.47
C GLU A 296 14.78 7.53 30.41
N LEU A 297 14.10 8.58 29.94
CA LEU A 297 13.03 9.25 30.71
C LEU A 297 11.85 8.30 30.90
N LYS A 298 11.40 7.64 29.84
CA LYS A 298 10.29 6.68 29.89
C LYS A 298 10.58 5.54 30.86
N ARG A 299 11.80 5.00 30.85
CA ARG A 299 12.24 4.01 31.83
C ARG A 299 12.03 4.50 33.28
N LYS A 300 12.42 5.74 33.56
CA LYS A 300 12.26 6.34 34.89
C LYS A 300 10.80 6.55 35.25
N TRP A 301 9.99 7.07 34.33
CA TRP A 301 8.55 7.28 34.53
C TRP A 301 7.79 5.98 34.79
N LEU A 302 8.21 4.88 34.14
CA LEU A 302 7.64 3.57 34.36
C LEU A 302 8.22 2.84 35.59
N GLY A 303 9.19 3.44 36.31
CA GLY A 303 9.81 2.84 37.51
C GLY A 303 10.62 1.56 37.21
N LEU A 304 11.17 1.42 36.01
CA LEU A 304 11.88 0.22 35.58
C LEU A 304 13.39 0.36 35.79
N ASP A 305 14.03 -0.72 36.28
CA ASP A 305 15.49 -0.81 36.31
C ASP A 305 16.06 -0.93 34.89
N LYS A 306 15.39 -1.68 34.01
CA LYS A 306 15.74 -1.88 32.63
C LYS A 306 14.49 -2.00 31.75
N MET A 307 14.47 -1.29 30.62
CA MET A 307 13.43 -1.47 29.60
C MET A 307 13.72 -2.75 28.80
N GLN A 308 12.65 -3.47 28.50
CA GLN A 308 12.63 -4.58 27.56
C GLN A 308 11.93 -4.16 26.27
N VAL A 309 11.99 -4.99 25.24
CA VAL A 309 11.38 -4.69 23.95
C VAL A 309 9.86 -4.41 24.08
N TRP A 310 9.17 -5.12 24.94
CA TRP A 310 7.74 -4.95 25.22
C TRP A 310 7.38 -3.68 26.04
N ASP A 311 8.39 -2.99 26.59
CA ASP A 311 8.16 -1.71 27.27
C ASP A 311 8.22 -0.52 26.30
N ARG A 312 8.63 -0.73 25.04
CA ARG A 312 8.80 0.36 24.06
C ARG A 312 7.52 1.13 23.83
N ASN A 313 6.39 0.43 23.64
CA ASN A 313 5.09 1.01 23.38
C ASN A 313 4.19 1.09 24.63
N ALA A 314 4.74 0.78 25.84
CA ALA A 314 3.98 0.91 27.08
C ALA A 314 3.43 2.33 27.23
N PRO A 315 2.16 2.50 27.61
CA PRO A 315 1.60 3.82 27.89
C PRO A 315 2.32 4.47 29.07
N LEU A 316 2.34 5.80 29.12
CA LEU A 316 2.90 6.51 30.25
C LEU A 316 1.95 6.44 31.46
N PRO A 317 2.43 6.51 32.71
CA PRO A 317 1.59 6.42 33.90
C PRO A 317 0.47 7.46 34.01
N MET A 318 0.56 8.53 33.22
CA MET A 318 -0.44 9.59 33.18
C MET A 318 -1.43 9.45 32.00
N GLU A 319 -1.20 8.50 31.11
CA GLU A 319 -2.12 8.21 30.02
C GLU A 319 -3.30 7.40 30.55
N SER A 320 -4.51 7.79 30.21
CA SER A 320 -5.71 7.05 30.58
C SER A 320 -5.89 5.86 29.62
N ASP A 321 -6.41 4.76 30.15
CA ASP A 321 -6.91 3.60 29.34
C ASP A 321 -8.23 3.96 28.64
N ARG A 322 -8.35 5.22 28.20
CA ARG A 322 -9.56 5.71 27.55
C ARG A 322 -9.73 5.03 26.21
N ILE A 323 -10.89 4.46 26.04
CA ILE A 323 -11.36 4.05 24.72
C ILE A 323 -12.08 5.23 24.09
N VAL A 324 -11.72 5.56 22.88
CA VAL A 324 -12.33 6.58 22.04
C VAL A 324 -13.24 5.85 21.06
N ASP A 325 -14.54 6.09 21.10
CA ASP A 325 -15.45 5.53 20.13
C ASP A 325 -15.31 6.20 18.76
N TRP A 326 -15.95 5.63 17.75
CA TRP A 326 -15.80 6.09 16.37
C TRP A 326 -16.32 7.51 16.15
N ASP A 327 -17.46 7.86 16.78
CA ASP A 327 -18.06 9.19 16.61
C ASP A 327 -17.18 10.26 17.23
N GLU A 328 -16.61 9.99 18.41
CA GLU A 328 -15.64 10.88 19.05
C GLU A 328 -14.34 11.00 18.24
N ALA A 329 -13.84 9.89 17.66
CA ALA A 329 -12.68 9.91 16.80
C ALA A 329 -12.90 10.80 15.57
N ARG A 330 -14.05 10.62 14.90
CA ARG A 330 -14.49 11.46 13.78
C ARG A 330 -14.53 12.93 14.18
N GLU A 331 -15.22 13.27 15.27
CA GLU A 331 -15.35 14.66 15.75
C GLU A 331 -13.98 15.27 16.04
N THR A 332 -13.10 14.51 16.70
CA THR A 332 -11.74 14.96 17.03
C THR A 332 -10.94 15.28 15.78
N VAL A 333 -10.92 14.38 14.80
CA VAL A 333 -10.16 14.56 13.55
C VAL A 333 -10.74 15.73 12.74
N MET A 334 -12.06 15.76 12.57
CA MET A 334 -12.73 16.83 11.80
C MET A 334 -12.55 18.21 12.43
N SER A 335 -12.61 18.29 13.77
CA SER A 335 -12.35 19.52 14.50
C SER A 335 -10.90 19.99 14.36
N ALA A 336 -9.93 19.07 14.44
CA ALA A 336 -8.52 19.39 14.27
C ALA A 336 -8.22 19.87 12.83
N TYR A 337 -8.79 19.20 11.82
CA TYR A 337 -8.67 19.59 10.42
C TYR A 337 -9.28 20.95 10.15
N GLY A 338 -10.50 21.21 10.66
CA GLY A 338 -11.17 22.49 10.51
C GLY A 338 -10.44 23.65 11.21
N ALA A 339 -9.77 23.38 12.33
CA ALA A 339 -8.93 24.35 13.02
C ALA A 339 -7.63 24.67 12.26
N PHE A 340 -7.09 23.70 11.50
CA PHE A 340 -5.91 23.89 10.65
C PHE A 340 -6.28 24.60 9.34
N ASP A 341 -7.19 24.04 8.55
CA ASP A 341 -7.76 24.61 7.32
C ASP A 341 -9.17 24.05 7.10
N PRO A 342 -10.23 24.88 7.05
CA PRO A 342 -11.59 24.42 6.81
C PRO A 342 -11.74 23.53 5.55
N ARG A 343 -10.98 23.81 4.48
CA ARG A 343 -11.00 23.01 3.25
C ARG A 343 -10.51 21.57 3.48
N MET A 344 -9.60 21.37 4.43
CA MET A 344 -9.13 20.02 4.79
C MET A 344 -10.26 19.20 5.42
N ALA A 345 -11.07 19.81 6.28
CA ALA A 345 -12.26 19.19 6.84
C ALA A 345 -13.31 18.90 5.75
N ASP A 346 -13.57 19.86 4.84
CA ASP A 346 -14.50 19.67 3.72
C ASP A 346 -14.11 18.49 2.82
N LEU A 347 -12.81 18.30 2.58
CA LEU A 347 -12.28 17.17 1.79
C LEU A 347 -12.37 15.83 2.53
N ALA A 348 -12.21 15.83 3.85
CA ALA A 348 -12.30 14.61 4.68
C ALA A 348 -13.76 14.16 4.94
N GLN A 349 -14.72 15.08 4.96
CA GLN A 349 -16.11 14.79 5.30
C GLN A 349 -16.74 13.65 4.45
N PRO A 350 -16.56 13.59 3.11
CA PRO A 350 -17.12 12.52 2.30
C PRO A 350 -16.65 11.11 2.68
N PHE A 351 -15.44 10.98 3.23
CA PHE A 351 -14.90 9.68 3.66
C PHE A 351 -15.76 9.04 4.75
N PHE A 352 -16.28 9.87 5.66
CA PHE A 352 -17.17 9.42 6.73
C PHE A 352 -18.62 9.19 6.25
N ASP A 353 -19.07 9.97 5.27
CA ASP A 353 -20.47 9.98 4.87
C ASP A 353 -20.80 8.95 3.78
N LYS A 354 -19.79 8.48 3.02
CA LYS A 354 -19.99 7.67 1.81
C LYS A 354 -19.40 6.26 1.87
N GLY A 355 -18.99 5.79 3.06
CA GLY A 355 -18.42 4.44 3.18
C GLY A 355 -17.07 4.28 2.47
N TRP A 356 -16.18 5.27 2.58
CA TRP A 356 -14.85 5.22 1.99
C TRP A 356 -13.77 4.79 3.00
N ILE A 357 -14.19 4.43 4.22
CA ILE A 357 -13.33 3.94 5.30
C ILE A 357 -13.78 2.53 5.69
N ASP A 358 -12.83 1.61 5.85
CA ASP A 358 -13.02 0.28 6.43
C ASP A 358 -12.26 0.21 7.75
N ALA A 359 -12.98 0.32 8.88
CA ALA A 359 -12.40 0.49 10.20
C ALA A 359 -12.34 -0.78 11.07
N PRO A 360 -13.27 -1.77 10.98
CA PRO A 360 -13.29 -2.89 11.90
C PRO A 360 -12.06 -3.79 11.81
N VAL A 361 -11.58 -4.29 12.97
CA VAL A 361 -10.64 -5.41 13.03
C VAL A 361 -11.39 -6.70 12.75
N LYS A 362 -10.89 -7.50 11.80
CA LYS A 362 -11.49 -8.80 11.42
C LYS A 362 -10.41 -9.85 11.20
N PRO A 363 -10.66 -11.13 11.53
CA PRO A 363 -9.78 -12.23 11.15
C PRO A 363 -9.60 -12.26 9.62
N GLY A 364 -8.36 -12.43 9.16
CA GLY A 364 -8.03 -12.48 7.72
C GLY A 364 -8.02 -11.12 7.01
N LYS A 365 -8.36 -10.02 7.66
CA LYS A 365 -8.16 -8.67 7.12
C LYS A 365 -6.68 -8.33 7.11
N ALA A 366 -6.24 -7.60 6.11
CA ALA A 366 -4.87 -7.11 6.03
C ALA A 366 -4.51 -6.28 7.28
N PRO A 367 -3.31 -6.48 7.88
CA PRO A 367 -2.87 -5.75 9.05
C PRO A 367 -2.48 -4.31 8.72
N GLY A 368 -2.42 -3.45 9.77
CA GLY A 368 -2.00 -2.06 9.65
C GLY A 368 -3.11 -1.12 9.17
N ALA A 369 -2.71 -0.03 8.52
CA ALA A 369 -3.58 0.98 7.93
C ALA A 369 -2.95 1.52 6.64
N PHE A 370 -3.78 2.00 5.71
CA PHE A 370 -3.32 2.66 4.49
C PHE A 370 -4.41 3.52 3.84
N ALA A 371 -3.98 4.51 3.07
CA ALA A 371 -4.81 5.20 2.09
C ALA A 371 -4.51 4.64 0.69
N HIS A 372 -5.52 4.10 -0.01
CA HIS A 372 -5.40 3.59 -1.38
C HIS A 372 -5.89 4.65 -2.38
N PRO A 373 -5.02 5.17 -3.25
CA PRO A 373 -5.35 6.33 -4.09
C PRO A 373 -6.35 6.03 -5.21
N THR A 374 -6.56 4.76 -5.57
CA THR A 374 -7.38 4.31 -6.69
C THR A 374 -6.92 4.88 -8.05
N VAL A 375 -7.81 5.56 -8.76
CA VAL A 375 -7.57 6.16 -10.07
C VAL A 375 -8.04 7.62 -10.09
N THR A 376 -7.60 8.39 -11.08
CA THR A 376 -7.81 9.84 -11.14
C THR A 376 -9.29 10.28 -11.26
N ASP A 377 -10.18 9.40 -11.70
CA ASP A 377 -11.61 9.64 -11.84
C ASP A 377 -12.46 8.95 -10.74
N ALA A 378 -11.80 8.45 -9.68
CA ALA A 378 -12.43 7.94 -8.47
C ALA A 378 -11.74 8.56 -7.23
N HIS A 379 -12.35 8.37 -6.06
CA HIS A 379 -11.79 8.84 -4.79
C HIS A 379 -10.90 7.76 -4.14
N PRO A 380 -9.99 8.14 -3.23
CA PRO A 380 -9.25 7.20 -2.39
C PRO A 380 -10.16 6.43 -1.44
N TYR A 381 -9.65 5.28 -0.94
CA TYR A 381 -10.25 4.51 0.15
C TYR A 381 -9.25 4.33 1.28
N ILE A 382 -9.73 4.33 2.52
CA ILE A 382 -8.90 4.19 3.73
C ILE A 382 -9.20 2.86 4.41
N MET A 383 -8.15 2.09 4.71
CA MET A 383 -8.22 0.92 5.58
C MET A 383 -7.62 1.23 6.94
N LEU A 384 -8.31 0.80 7.98
CA LEU A 384 -7.87 0.85 9.37
C LEU A 384 -8.11 -0.50 10.06
N ASN A 385 -7.42 -0.72 11.16
CA ASN A 385 -7.75 -1.70 12.17
C ASN A 385 -7.98 -0.95 13.50
N TYR A 386 -9.18 -0.39 13.67
CA TYR A 386 -9.51 0.54 14.75
C TYR A 386 -9.88 -0.20 16.04
N LEU A 387 -9.15 0.05 17.12
CA LEU A 387 -9.33 -0.56 18.44
C LEU A 387 -9.67 0.48 19.53
N GLY A 388 -9.86 1.75 19.15
CA GLY A 388 -10.31 2.82 20.04
C GLY A 388 -9.22 3.45 20.89
N LYS A 389 -7.95 3.20 20.63
CA LYS A 389 -6.88 3.88 21.36
C LYS A 389 -6.61 5.27 20.77
N PRO A 390 -6.10 6.24 21.56
CA PRO A 390 -5.75 7.56 21.05
C PRO A 390 -4.81 7.52 19.84
N ARG A 391 -3.95 6.50 19.77
CA ARG A 391 -3.08 6.27 18.59
C ARG A 391 -3.89 5.97 17.34
N ASP A 392 -5.00 5.24 17.45
CA ASP A 392 -5.83 4.89 16.28
C ASP A 392 -6.53 6.12 15.72
N VAL A 393 -6.90 7.08 16.59
CA VAL A 393 -7.41 8.40 16.15
C VAL A 393 -6.33 9.17 15.38
N MET A 394 -5.07 9.12 15.84
CA MET A 394 -3.94 9.72 15.12
C MET A 394 -3.68 9.02 13.78
N THR A 395 -3.82 7.70 13.73
CA THR A 395 -3.71 6.92 12.49
C THR A 395 -4.83 7.31 11.51
N LEU A 396 -6.08 7.40 11.96
CA LEU A 396 -7.20 7.89 11.15
C LEU A 396 -6.90 9.27 10.54
N ALA A 397 -6.41 10.21 11.37
CA ALA A 397 -5.99 11.53 10.89
C ALA A 397 -4.82 11.45 9.90
N HIS A 398 -3.88 10.54 10.10
CA HIS A 398 -2.74 10.35 9.20
C HIS A 398 -3.19 9.85 7.82
N GLU A 399 -3.99 8.78 7.78
CA GLU A 399 -4.47 8.20 6.51
C GLU A 399 -5.39 9.16 5.74
N LEU A 400 -6.24 9.91 6.44
CA LEU A 400 -7.05 10.97 5.82
C LEU A 400 -6.20 12.13 5.27
N GLY A 401 -4.99 12.32 5.79
CA GLY A 401 -4.05 13.34 5.35
C GLY A 401 -3.34 13.04 4.04
N HIS A 402 -3.29 11.76 3.66
CA HIS A 402 -2.75 11.32 2.36
C HIS A 402 -3.66 11.72 1.21
#